data_71c749e94811f97a73ec56794f1debf5
#
_entry.id   71c749e94811f97a73ec56794f1debf5
#
_cell.length_a   1.000
_cell.length_b   1.000
_cell.length_c   1.000
_cell.angle_alpha   90.00
_cell.angle_beta   90.00
_cell.angle_gamma   90.00
#
_symmetry.space_group_name_H-M   'P 1'
#
loop_
_entity.id
_entity.type
_entity.pdbx_description
1 polymer ?
#
loop_
_entity_poly.entity_id
_entity_poly.type
_entity_poly.pdbx_seq_one_letter_code
_entity_poly.pdbx_strand_id
1 'polypeptide(L)'
;MRARAVVVLVAGLLIPAGAMAAPTPAPTTRGVDYQIVPPAPRDVHRNANGPDTLFLNRCVGGCTVLPGGNDARTNHSSIPTTTANLSEFPFSDDDWNAVVACVTETYQPYGVDVVTTEPASGDYVEAMVAGTPDQMGLDATTLGIAPMTSDCTPQASAIAFAFAGNHGGQGYLLDLCATVAHEAGHVYGLDHEFDCKDPMTYLVGCGQKYFLNVAAPCGEFDGPRNCRCTGPTQNSHVKLSAVLGVGTLPAGPTVTIPYPADGAMVDNSFSIFGEVAEDRVLDRVEFWLNGWPWKTEDGDRDRDTYSYTAPANLPDGVIDVEVRAYNDLELMGVDVVTVTKGEACTSAATCLDGQQCSDGRCAWPEPTGEIGDACERDADCMSRKCGSDGNVQLCTDYCLLGIEGSCGDGYSCLAAGADTGVCWPSELTVGEPTGCCSAGEGAGGGPAPWLLGA
;
A
#
# COMPACT_ATOMS: atom_id res chain seq x y z
N MET A 1 3.68 55.51 50.06
CA MET A 1 3.92 54.13 49.65
C MET A 1 3.67 54.02 48.16
N ARG A 2 4.71 53.93 47.35
CA ARG A 2 4.59 53.80 45.87
C ARG A 2 4.72 52.36 45.48
N ALA A 3 3.65 51.76 44.91
CA ALA A 3 3.65 50.42 44.37
C ALA A 3 4.40 50.40 43.00
N ARG A 4 5.40 49.56 42.89
CA ARG A 4 6.08 49.30 41.59
C ARG A 4 5.38 48.10 40.95
N ALA A 5 4.83 48.31 39.76
CA ALA A 5 4.35 47.25 38.93
C ALA A 5 5.55 46.57 38.22
N VAL A 6 5.67 45.26 38.39
CA VAL A 6 6.65 44.45 37.64
C VAL A 6 5.93 43.90 36.41
N VAL A 7 6.39 44.34 35.24
CA VAL A 7 5.96 43.78 33.94
C VAL A 7 6.85 42.61 33.62
N VAL A 8 6.31 41.40 33.63
CA VAL A 8 6.97 40.19 33.15
C VAL A 8 6.74 40.08 31.66
N LEU A 9 7.78 40.33 30.89
CA LEU A 9 7.80 40.02 29.44
C LEU A 9 8.03 38.49 29.27
N VAL A 10 7.00 37.80 28.86
CA VAL A 10 7.15 36.40 28.36
C VAL A 10 7.58 36.51 26.90
N ALA A 11 8.86 36.23 26.63
CA ALA A 11 9.36 36.07 25.29
C ALA A 11 8.92 34.66 24.80
N GLY A 12 7.88 34.66 23.97
CA GLY A 12 7.47 33.44 23.24
C GLY A 12 8.56 33.06 22.24
N LEU A 13 9.27 31.96 22.47
CA LEU A 13 10.06 31.33 21.42
C LEU A 13 9.09 30.79 20.35
N LEU A 14 9.02 31.46 19.22
CA LEU A 14 8.48 30.90 17.99
C LEU A 14 9.52 29.88 17.48
N ILE A 15 9.30 28.60 17.75
CA ILE A 15 10.00 27.51 17.06
C ILE A 15 9.42 27.51 15.64
N PRO A 16 10.22 27.75 14.60
CA PRO A 16 9.71 27.57 13.23
C PRO A 16 9.34 26.09 13.07
N ALA A 17 8.11 25.81 12.64
CA ALA A 17 7.74 24.51 12.13
C ALA A 17 8.75 24.18 11.02
N GLY A 18 9.63 23.21 11.26
CA GLY A 18 10.55 22.71 10.25
C GLY A 18 9.68 22.12 9.14
N ALA A 19 9.69 22.78 7.98
CA ALA A 19 9.17 22.16 6.77
C ALA A 19 9.99 20.89 6.57
N MET A 20 9.38 19.70 6.71
CA MET A 20 10.01 18.45 6.32
C MET A 20 10.38 18.59 4.84
N ALA A 21 11.65 18.40 4.54
CA ALA A 21 12.11 18.44 3.16
C ALA A 21 11.46 17.25 2.44
N ALA A 22 10.85 17.51 1.29
CA ALA A 22 10.42 16.46 0.38
C ALA A 22 11.59 15.49 0.15
N PRO A 23 11.33 14.18 -0.03
CA PRO A 23 12.37 13.19 -0.33
C PRO A 23 13.25 13.72 -1.46
N THR A 24 14.55 13.76 -1.24
CA THR A 24 15.49 14.26 -2.24
C THR A 24 15.70 13.17 -3.27
N PRO A 25 15.42 13.40 -4.57
CA PRO A 25 15.75 12.43 -5.61
C PRO A 25 17.25 12.10 -5.54
N ALA A 26 17.60 10.86 -5.79
CA ALA A 26 19.01 10.48 -5.92
C ALA A 26 19.66 11.26 -7.07
N PRO A 27 21.01 11.45 -7.08
CA PRO A 27 21.68 12.25 -8.10
C PRO A 27 21.34 11.79 -9.52
N THR A 28 21.12 12.73 -10.43
CA THR A 28 20.67 12.57 -11.84
C THR A 28 21.65 11.83 -12.77
N THR A 29 22.69 11.19 -12.23
CA THR A 29 23.72 10.48 -13.00
C THR A 29 23.56 8.95 -12.97
N ARG A 30 22.52 8.39 -12.30
CA ARG A 30 22.25 6.96 -12.40
C ARG A 30 21.77 6.63 -13.80
N GLY A 31 22.42 5.65 -14.42
CA GLY A 31 21.91 5.02 -15.64
C GLY A 31 20.56 4.34 -15.37
N VAL A 32 19.80 4.11 -16.43
CA VAL A 32 18.60 3.26 -16.36
C VAL A 32 19.03 1.88 -15.89
N ASP A 33 18.42 1.35 -14.84
CA ASP A 33 18.80 0.09 -14.23
C ASP A 33 18.01 -1.13 -14.74
N TYR A 34 17.31 -1.00 -15.86
CA TYR A 34 16.80 -2.15 -16.58
C TYR A 34 17.16 -2.13 -18.07
N GLN A 35 17.36 -3.31 -18.63
CA GLN A 35 17.57 -3.49 -20.06
C GLN A 35 16.29 -4.00 -20.72
N ILE A 36 15.76 -3.28 -21.72
CA ILE A 36 14.61 -3.73 -22.49
C ILE A 36 15.01 -4.88 -23.40
N VAL A 37 14.32 -6.00 -23.27
CA VAL A 37 14.47 -7.20 -24.09
C VAL A 37 13.18 -7.48 -24.88
N PRO A 38 13.23 -8.28 -25.97
CA PRO A 38 12.02 -8.72 -26.66
C PRO A 38 11.05 -9.43 -25.72
N PRO A 39 9.72 -9.46 -26.05
CA PRO A 39 8.74 -10.20 -25.28
C PRO A 39 9.17 -11.65 -25.05
N ALA A 40 8.90 -12.16 -23.85
CA ALA A 40 9.11 -13.57 -23.57
C ALA A 40 8.22 -14.44 -24.49
N PRO A 41 8.67 -15.65 -24.91
CA PRO A 41 7.79 -16.59 -25.58
C PRO A 41 6.52 -16.83 -24.76
N ARG A 42 5.34 -16.88 -25.41
CA ARG A 42 4.04 -17.01 -24.71
C ARG A 42 3.86 -18.33 -23.93
N ASP A 43 4.74 -19.28 -24.09
CA ASP A 43 4.74 -20.57 -23.37
C ASP A 43 5.70 -20.54 -22.16
N VAL A 44 5.77 -19.39 -21.46
CA VAL A 44 6.49 -19.30 -20.19
C VAL A 44 5.74 -20.16 -19.16
N HIS A 45 6.18 -21.41 -19.03
CA HIS A 45 5.67 -22.29 -18.01
C HIS A 45 6.14 -21.78 -16.64
N ARG A 46 5.27 -21.01 -15.97
CA ARG A 46 5.39 -20.85 -14.53
C ARG A 46 5.11 -22.22 -13.89
N ASN A 47 5.71 -22.46 -12.76
CA ASN A 47 5.47 -23.68 -12.00
C ASN A 47 3.96 -23.86 -11.77
N ALA A 48 3.29 -24.59 -12.67
CA ALA A 48 1.86 -24.86 -12.59
C ALA A 48 1.46 -25.63 -11.31
N ASN A 49 2.43 -26.03 -10.47
CA ASN A 49 2.24 -26.90 -9.32
C ASN A 49 2.92 -26.43 -8.02
N GLY A 50 3.34 -25.16 -7.92
CA GLY A 50 4.00 -24.64 -6.72
C GLY A 50 4.32 -23.14 -6.83
N PRO A 51 4.81 -22.52 -5.75
CA PRO A 51 5.26 -21.14 -5.77
C PRO A 51 6.41 -20.94 -6.77
N ASP A 52 6.50 -19.76 -7.36
CA ASP A 52 7.67 -19.33 -8.12
C ASP A 52 8.91 -19.29 -7.19
N THR A 53 10.11 -19.31 -7.74
CA THR A 53 11.33 -19.29 -6.93
C THR A 53 12.17 -18.07 -7.26
N LEU A 54 12.55 -17.30 -6.23
CA LEU A 54 13.55 -16.24 -6.28
C LEU A 54 14.82 -16.72 -5.55
N PHE A 55 15.85 -17.04 -6.33
CA PHE A 55 17.12 -17.49 -5.79
C PHE A 55 18.06 -16.30 -5.54
N LEU A 56 18.42 -16.07 -4.29
CA LEU A 56 19.40 -15.05 -3.90
C LEU A 56 20.80 -15.67 -3.90
N ASN A 57 21.64 -15.22 -4.83
CA ASN A 57 22.99 -15.73 -5.00
C ASN A 57 24.03 -14.70 -4.55
N ARG A 58 24.78 -15.01 -3.49
CA ARG A 58 25.89 -14.16 -3.01
C ARG A 58 27.22 -14.43 -3.68
N CYS A 59 27.23 -15.27 -4.71
CA CYS A 59 28.42 -15.60 -5.52
C CYS A 59 29.64 -16.06 -4.70
N VAL A 60 29.48 -17.05 -3.82
CA VAL A 60 30.61 -17.58 -3.02
C VAL A 60 31.74 -18.03 -3.94
N GLY A 61 32.94 -17.44 -3.77
CA GLY A 61 34.09 -17.66 -4.63
C GLY A 61 34.02 -16.96 -6.00
N GLY A 62 32.99 -16.16 -6.24
CA GLY A 62 32.75 -15.42 -7.48
C GLY A 62 31.77 -16.14 -8.43
N CYS A 63 31.07 -15.36 -9.26
CA CYS A 63 30.15 -15.86 -10.30
C CYS A 63 30.68 -15.52 -11.70
N THR A 64 30.44 -16.41 -12.66
CA THR A 64 30.69 -16.14 -14.07
C THR A 64 29.35 -16.06 -14.80
N VAL A 65 29.10 -14.96 -15.50
CA VAL A 65 27.92 -14.72 -16.32
C VAL A 65 28.31 -14.70 -17.78
N LEU A 66 27.59 -15.45 -18.59
CA LEU A 66 27.83 -15.56 -20.04
C LEU A 66 26.86 -14.62 -20.80
N PRO A 67 27.33 -13.93 -21.86
CA PRO A 67 26.44 -13.16 -22.71
C PRO A 67 25.53 -14.07 -23.52
N GLY A 68 24.21 -13.76 -23.58
CA GLY A 68 23.26 -14.60 -24.31
C GLY A 68 21.81 -14.24 -24.02
N GLY A 69 20.91 -15.17 -24.37
CA GLY A 69 19.51 -15.08 -23.94
C GLY A 69 19.40 -15.31 -22.44
N ASN A 70 18.42 -14.66 -21.80
CA ASN A 70 18.24 -14.76 -20.35
C ASN A 70 17.86 -16.19 -19.92
N ASP A 71 18.70 -16.80 -19.12
CA ASP A 71 18.45 -18.13 -18.49
C ASP A 71 19.35 -18.26 -17.25
N ALA A 72 18.75 -18.11 -16.07
CA ALA A 72 19.44 -18.22 -14.78
C ALA A 72 20.09 -19.61 -14.60
N ARG A 73 19.44 -20.69 -15.06
CA ARG A 73 19.92 -22.08 -14.92
C ARG A 73 21.25 -22.35 -15.60
N THR A 74 21.63 -21.52 -16.54
CA THR A 74 22.86 -21.67 -17.33
C THR A 74 23.79 -20.49 -17.22
N ASN A 75 23.51 -19.58 -16.28
CA ASN A 75 24.25 -18.34 -16.04
C ASN A 75 24.36 -17.45 -17.30
N HIS A 76 23.31 -17.40 -18.12
CA HIS A 76 23.25 -16.54 -19.29
C HIS A 76 22.38 -15.29 -19.03
N SER A 77 22.88 -14.16 -19.47
CA SER A 77 22.14 -12.90 -19.42
C SER A 77 22.39 -12.07 -20.69
N SER A 78 21.38 -11.33 -21.11
CA SER A 78 21.49 -10.37 -22.22
C SER A 78 22.24 -9.08 -21.83
N ILE A 79 22.49 -8.86 -20.53
CA ILE A 79 23.07 -7.61 -20.02
C ILE A 79 24.57 -7.51 -20.33
N PRO A 80 25.44 -8.47 -19.96
CA PRO A 80 26.85 -8.37 -20.30
C PRO A 80 27.08 -8.61 -21.79
N THR A 81 27.91 -7.78 -22.42
CA THR A 81 28.28 -7.95 -23.85
C THR A 81 29.41 -8.96 -24.04
N THR A 82 30.12 -9.28 -22.97
CA THR A 82 31.20 -10.27 -22.89
C THR A 82 31.05 -11.05 -21.61
N THR A 83 31.74 -12.19 -21.46
CA THR A 83 31.75 -12.91 -20.20
C THR A 83 32.15 -12.01 -19.04
N ALA A 84 31.31 -11.91 -18.02
CA ALA A 84 31.52 -11.14 -16.83
C ALA A 84 31.87 -12.06 -15.64
N ASN A 85 32.77 -11.61 -14.79
CA ASN A 85 33.12 -12.30 -13.54
C ASN A 85 32.85 -11.37 -12.36
N LEU A 86 31.85 -11.69 -11.59
CA LEU A 86 31.47 -10.94 -10.40
C LEU A 86 32.22 -11.46 -9.16
N SER A 87 32.75 -10.57 -8.35
CA SER A 87 33.26 -10.91 -7.03
C SER A 87 32.13 -11.31 -6.10
N GLU A 88 32.44 -12.09 -5.07
CA GLU A 88 31.42 -12.50 -4.08
C GLU A 88 30.89 -11.30 -3.27
N PHE A 89 29.79 -11.51 -2.57
CA PHE A 89 29.21 -10.58 -1.62
C PHE A 89 30.26 -10.08 -0.61
N PRO A 90 30.48 -8.77 -0.50
CA PRO A 90 31.67 -8.24 0.20
C PRO A 90 31.49 -8.05 1.71
N PHE A 91 30.31 -8.31 2.25
CA PHE A 91 29.98 -8.07 3.66
C PHE A 91 29.93 -9.36 4.48
N SER A 92 29.55 -9.28 5.77
CA SER A 92 29.51 -10.41 6.68
C SER A 92 28.35 -11.37 6.40
N ASP A 93 28.39 -12.56 7.02
CA ASP A 93 27.26 -13.51 6.99
C ASP A 93 26.02 -12.95 7.71
N ASP A 94 26.21 -12.13 8.75
CA ASP A 94 25.09 -11.47 9.44
C ASP A 94 24.40 -10.45 8.52
N ASP A 95 25.18 -9.68 7.75
CA ASP A 95 24.65 -8.76 6.76
C ASP A 95 23.90 -9.50 5.63
N TRP A 96 24.46 -10.62 5.18
CA TRP A 96 23.81 -11.48 4.20
C TRP A 96 22.43 -11.97 4.72
N ASN A 97 22.42 -12.49 5.94
CA ASN A 97 21.18 -12.97 6.57
C ASN A 97 20.15 -11.84 6.72
N ALA A 98 20.59 -10.61 7.04
CA ALA A 98 19.71 -9.45 7.13
C ALA A 98 19.10 -9.08 5.76
N VAL A 99 19.89 -9.10 4.67
CA VAL A 99 19.38 -8.88 3.31
C VAL A 99 18.37 -9.97 2.92
N VAL A 100 18.69 -11.25 3.17
CA VAL A 100 17.79 -12.38 2.89
C VAL A 100 16.47 -12.23 3.64
N ALA A 101 16.51 -11.90 4.94
CA ALA A 101 15.32 -11.70 5.75
C ALA A 101 14.46 -10.56 5.21
N CYS A 102 15.08 -9.42 4.87
CA CYS A 102 14.39 -8.24 4.34
C CYS A 102 13.74 -8.54 2.97
N VAL A 103 14.43 -9.20 2.04
CA VAL A 103 13.85 -9.58 0.73
C VAL A 103 12.72 -10.59 0.91
N THR A 104 12.87 -11.56 1.84
CA THR A 104 11.82 -12.53 2.16
C THR A 104 10.57 -11.84 2.68
N GLU A 105 10.72 -10.86 3.58
CA GLU A 105 9.62 -10.05 4.10
C GLU A 105 8.94 -9.22 2.99
N THR A 106 9.74 -8.58 2.12
CA THR A 106 9.23 -7.77 1.00
C THR A 106 8.39 -8.60 0.03
N TYR A 107 8.78 -9.87 -0.21
CA TYR A 107 8.06 -10.78 -1.11
C TYR A 107 7.04 -11.69 -0.41
N GLN A 108 6.93 -11.64 0.92
CA GLN A 108 6.02 -12.48 1.71
C GLN A 108 4.55 -12.49 1.22
N PRO A 109 3.96 -11.36 0.77
CA PRO A 109 2.57 -11.33 0.29
C PRO A 109 2.33 -12.12 -1.00
N TYR A 110 3.37 -12.61 -1.67
CA TYR A 110 3.30 -13.24 -2.99
C TYR A 110 3.69 -14.71 -2.95
N GLY A 111 3.13 -15.49 -3.88
CA GLY A 111 3.41 -16.93 -4.02
C GLY A 111 4.79 -17.20 -4.61
N VAL A 112 5.85 -16.74 -3.95
CA VAL A 112 7.25 -16.94 -4.34
C VAL A 112 8.07 -17.39 -3.14
N ASP A 113 8.88 -18.43 -3.34
CA ASP A 113 9.84 -18.91 -2.35
C ASP A 113 11.19 -18.19 -2.54
N VAL A 114 11.61 -17.42 -1.56
CA VAL A 114 12.95 -16.82 -1.52
C VAL A 114 13.93 -17.83 -0.95
N VAL A 115 14.89 -18.26 -1.76
CA VAL A 115 15.86 -19.30 -1.39
C VAL A 115 17.30 -18.83 -1.56
N THR A 116 18.22 -19.39 -0.79
CA THR A 116 19.68 -19.09 -0.86
C THR A 116 20.50 -20.27 -1.40
N THR A 117 19.83 -21.34 -1.81
CA THR A 117 20.44 -22.48 -2.46
C THR A 117 19.88 -22.61 -3.86
N GLU A 118 20.76 -22.73 -4.84
CA GLU A 118 20.37 -22.86 -6.25
C GLU A 118 19.42 -24.02 -6.46
N PRO A 119 18.24 -23.79 -7.10
CA PRO A 119 17.30 -24.86 -7.41
C PRO A 119 17.92 -25.91 -8.34
N ALA A 120 17.78 -27.17 -8.00
CA ALA A 120 18.33 -28.28 -8.79
C ALA A 120 17.63 -28.47 -10.15
N SER A 121 16.43 -27.95 -10.31
CA SER A 121 15.62 -28.04 -11.55
C SER A 121 14.46 -27.04 -11.51
N GLY A 122 13.83 -26.83 -12.67
CA GLY A 122 12.74 -25.88 -12.83
C GLY A 122 13.23 -24.51 -13.26
N ASP A 123 12.29 -23.62 -13.54
CA ASP A 123 12.58 -22.23 -13.84
C ASP A 123 12.62 -21.42 -12.52
N TYR A 124 13.50 -20.44 -12.44
CA TYR A 124 13.62 -19.53 -11.32
C TYR A 124 14.20 -18.19 -11.76
N VAL A 125 13.86 -17.15 -11.04
CA VAL A 125 14.53 -15.85 -11.13
C VAL A 125 15.71 -15.88 -10.16
N GLU A 126 16.89 -15.51 -10.65
CA GLU A 126 18.08 -15.36 -9.83
C GLU A 126 18.35 -13.88 -9.56
N ALA A 127 18.54 -13.50 -8.32
CA ALA A 127 19.12 -12.23 -7.94
C ALA A 127 20.57 -12.45 -7.51
N MET A 128 21.52 -12.04 -8.37
CA MET A 128 22.95 -12.02 -8.02
C MET A 128 23.23 -10.80 -7.17
N VAL A 129 23.41 -11.02 -5.87
CA VAL A 129 23.67 -9.98 -4.86
C VAL A 129 25.16 -9.93 -4.58
N ALA A 130 25.94 -9.37 -5.52
CA ALA A 130 27.40 -9.54 -5.54
C ALA A 130 28.07 -8.53 -6.48
N GLY A 131 29.38 -8.50 -6.47
CA GLY A 131 30.19 -7.73 -7.43
C GLY A 131 29.99 -6.23 -7.43
N THR A 132 30.50 -5.62 -8.48
CA THR A 132 30.41 -4.18 -8.79
C THR A 132 30.05 -3.99 -10.27
N PRO A 133 29.40 -2.88 -10.67
CA PRO A 133 28.90 -2.69 -12.05
C PRO A 133 30.01 -2.67 -13.09
N ASP A 134 31.21 -2.21 -12.77
CA ASP A 134 32.36 -2.19 -13.67
C ASP A 134 32.81 -3.59 -14.10
N GLN A 135 32.56 -4.63 -13.29
CA GLN A 135 32.82 -6.03 -13.65
C GLN A 135 31.93 -6.52 -14.80
N MET A 136 30.84 -5.82 -15.07
CA MET A 136 29.95 -6.04 -16.22
C MET A 136 30.08 -4.97 -17.30
N GLY A 137 31.01 -4.02 -17.16
CA GLY A 137 31.22 -2.91 -18.09
C GLY A 137 30.13 -1.83 -17.99
N LEU A 138 29.45 -1.72 -16.85
CA LEU A 138 28.41 -0.74 -16.58
C LEU A 138 28.99 0.50 -15.86
N ASP A 139 28.16 1.57 -15.82
CA ASP A 139 28.51 2.80 -15.11
C ASP A 139 28.73 2.53 -13.60
N ALA A 140 29.76 3.14 -13.04
CA ALA A 140 30.10 2.95 -11.62
C ALA A 140 29.04 3.43 -10.62
N THR A 141 28.03 4.18 -11.07
CA THR A 141 26.91 4.63 -10.22
C THR A 141 25.72 3.67 -10.22
N THR A 142 25.74 2.63 -11.07
CA THR A 142 24.68 1.62 -11.17
C THR A 142 24.63 0.79 -9.87
N LEU A 143 23.49 0.71 -9.21
CA LEU A 143 23.30 -0.11 -8.00
C LEU A 143 22.80 -1.51 -8.35
N GLY A 144 21.99 -1.63 -9.42
CA GLY A 144 21.47 -2.87 -9.93
C GLY A 144 21.12 -2.75 -11.41
N ILE A 145 20.77 -3.85 -12.04
CA ILE A 145 20.24 -3.91 -13.42
C ILE A 145 19.56 -5.25 -13.65
N ALA A 146 18.40 -5.22 -14.31
CA ALA A 146 17.69 -6.44 -14.71
C ALA A 146 17.19 -6.36 -16.15
N PRO A 147 16.95 -7.50 -16.82
CA PRO A 147 16.25 -7.52 -18.09
C PRO A 147 14.75 -7.37 -17.86
N MET A 148 14.10 -6.42 -18.53
CA MET A 148 12.66 -6.26 -18.55
C MET A 148 12.13 -6.43 -19.98
N THR A 149 11.04 -7.18 -20.16
CA THR A 149 10.45 -7.36 -21.49
C THR A 149 9.77 -6.07 -21.97
N SER A 150 9.78 -5.83 -23.29
CA SER A 150 9.22 -4.61 -23.87
C SER A 150 7.69 -4.49 -23.71
N ASP A 151 7.02 -5.60 -23.45
CA ASP A 151 5.57 -5.69 -23.18
C ASP A 151 5.26 -5.97 -21.70
N CYS A 152 6.26 -5.86 -20.82
CA CYS A 152 6.16 -6.15 -19.39
C CYS A 152 5.63 -7.55 -19.05
N THR A 153 5.78 -8.51 -19.97
CA THR A 153 5.54 -9.92 -19.68
C THR A 153 6.65 -10.44 -18.77
N PRO A 154 6.33 -11.06 -17.63
CA PRO A 154 7.34 -11.58 -16.71
C PRO A 154 8.16 -12.70 -17.36
N GLN A 155 9.44 -12.81 -16.99
CA GLN A 155 10.34 -13.86 -17.46
C GLN A 155 10.38 -15.01 -16.45
N ALA A 156 10.33 -16.25 -16.95
CA ALA A 156 10.36 -17.44 -16.07
C ALA A 156 11.77 -17.73 -15.53
N SER A 157 12.80 -17.38 -16.29
CA SER A 157 14.19 -17.58 -15.90
C SER A 157 15.04 -16.44 -16.41
N ALA A 158 15.54 -15.63 -15.49
CA ALA A 158 16.44 -14.52 -15.79
C ALA A 158 17.29 -14.17 -14.57
N ILE A 159 18.38 -13.45 -14.80
CA ILE A 159 19.27 -12.97 -13.75
C ILE A 159 19.04 -11.46 -13.56
N ALA A 160 18.67 -11.07 -12.37
CA ALA A 160 18.70 -9.70 -11.85
C ALA A 160 20.01 -9.47 -11.09
N PHE A 161 20.63 -8.32 -11.23
CA PHE A 161 21.90 -8.00 -10.61
C PHE A 161 21.72 -6.87 -9.58
N ALA A 162 22.11 -7.11 -8.34
CA ALA A 162 22.24 -6.10 -7.30
C ALA A 162 23.73 -6.02 -6.89
N PHE A 163 24.39 -4.94 -7.25
CA PHE A 163 25.83 -4.79 -7.07
C PHE A 163 26.18 -4.46 -5.61
N ALA A 164 26.25 -5.50 -4.77
CA ALA A 164 26.50 -5.36 -3.33
C ALA A 164 27.78 -4.55 -3.03
N GLY A 165 28.82 -4.68 -3.86
CA GLY A 165 30.05 -3.90 -3.71
C GLY A 165 29.90 -2.39 -3.96
N ASN A 166 28.75 -1.96 -4.50
CA ASN A 166 28.45 -0.54 -4.73
C ASN A 166 27.55 0.06 -3.64
N HIS A 167 27.15 -0.74 -2.66
CA HIS A 167 26.42 -0.30 -1.48
C HIS A 167 27.36 -0.07 -0.30
N GLY A 168 27.07 0.92 0.54
CA GLY A 168 27.88 1.22 1.71
C GLY A 168 27.37 2.42 2.50
N GLY A 169 27.91 2.63 3.68
CA GLY A 169 27.48 3.71 4.57
C GLY A 169 26.33 3.30 5.50
N GLN A 170 25.72 4.29 6.13
CA GLN A 170 24.59 4.03 7.05
C GLN A 170 23.35 3.63 6.26
N GLY A 171 22.68 2.55 6.67
CA GLY A 171 21.43 2.09 6.05
C GLY A 171 21.61 1.23 4.79
N TYR A 172 22.85 0.92 4.39
CA TYR A 172 23.12 0.19 3.15
C TYR A 172 22.41 -1.17 3.02
N LEU A 173 22.07 -1.83 4.12
CA LEU A 173 21.36 -3.11 4.09
C LEU A 173 19.92 -2.93 3.57
N LEU A 174 19.21 -1.87 3.99
CA LEU A 174 17.90 -1.55 3.48
C LEU A 174 17.95 -1.11 2.00
N ASP A 175 18.97 -0.32 1.64
CA ASP A 175 19.16 0.09 0.24
C ASP A 175 19.47 -1.11 -0.66
N LEU A 176 20.31 -2.05 -0.20
CA LEU A 176 20.60 -3.28 -0.94
C LEU A 176 19.39 -4.20 -1.04
N CYS A 177 18.64 -4.38 0.05
CA CYS A 177 17.37 -5.11 0.05
C CYS A 177 16.40 -4.51 -0.99
N ALA A 178 16.20 -3.19 -0.96
CA ALA A 178 15.36 -2.50 -1.91
C ALA A 178 15.85 -2.68 -3.36
N THR A 179 17.17 -2.64 -3.59
CA THR A 179 17.75 -2.89 -4.92
C THR A 179 17.49 -4.32 -5.38
N VAL A 180 17.66 -5.35 -4.53
CA VAL A 180 17.35 -6.74 -4.87
C VAL A 180 15.88 -6.91 -5.24
N ALA A 181 14.98 -6.34 -4.44
CA ALA A 181 13.55 -6.39 -4.70
C ALA A 181 13.17 -5.66 -6.00
N HIS A 182 13.78 -4.50 -6.25
CA HIS A 182 13.61 -3.68 -7.44
C HIS A 182 14.00 -4.44 -8.72
N GLU A 183 15.20 -5.00 -8.76
CA GLU A 183 15.71 -5.69 -9.94
C GLU A 183 14.92 -6.97 -10.24
N ALA A 184 14.55 -7.74 -9.22
CA ALA A 184 13.65 -8.87 -9.40
C ALA A 184 12.25 -8.41 -9.86
N GLY A 185 11.76 -7.26 -9.37
CA GLY A 185 10.52 -6.62 -9.81
C GLY A 185 10.50 -6.35 -11.32
N HIS A 186 11.61 -5.90 -11.91
CA HIS A 186 11.73 -5.72 -13.36
C HIS A 186 11.62 -7.04 -14.14
N VAL A 187 12.21 -8.12 -13.63
CA VAL A 187 12.06 -9.47 -14.22
C VAL A 187 10.60 -9.92 -14.20
N TYR A 188 9.86 -9.55 -13.16
CA TYR A 188 8.41 -9.77 -13.06
C TYR A 188 7.57 -8.76 -13.85
N GLY A 189 8.22 -7.80 -14.53
CA GLY A 189 7.59 -6.87 -15.46
C GLY A 189 7.11 -5.55 -14.83
N LEU A 190 7.56 -5.18 -13.64
CA LEU A 190 7.29 -3.86 -13.04
C LEU A 190 8.16 -2.77 -13.68
N ASP A 191 7.58 -1.61 -13.92
CA ASP A 191 8.27 -0.38 -14.30
C ASP A 191 8.63 0.42 -13.03
N HIS A 192 9.44 1.49 -13.16
CA HIS A 192 9.74 2.38 -12.04
C HIS A 192 8.50 3.12 -11.56
N GLU A 193 8.29 3.19 -10.26
CA GLU A 193 7.23 3.97 -9.63
C GLU A 193 7.76 5.23 -8.94
N PHE A 194 7.00 6.30 -9.01
CA PHE A 194 7.32 7.55 -8.33
C PHE A 194 6.67 7.59 -6.94
N ASP A 195 6.83 6.50 -6.18
CA ASP A 195 6.47 6.41 -4.77
C ASP A 195 7.68 5.97 -3.93
N CYS A 196 8.03 6.76 -2.93
CA CYS A 196 9.23 6.57 -2.15
C CYS A 196 9.25 5.29 -1.30
N LYS A 197 8.09 4.76 -0.93
CA LYS A 197 7.94 3.56 -0.11
C LYS A 197 7.86 2.26 -0.92
N ASP A 198 7.71 2.35 -2.25
CA ASP A 198 7.75 1.18 -3.12
C ASP A 198 9.19 0.82 -3.52
N PRO A 199 9.58 -0.47 -3.62
CA PRO A 199 10.90 -0.85 -4.10
C PRO A 199 11.19 -0.33 -5.51
N MET A 200 10.18 -0.22 -6.39
CA MET A 200 10.34 0.20 -7.79
C MET A 200 10.73 1.68 -7.97
N THR A 201 11.17 2.36 -6.93
CA THR A 201 11.51 3.78 -6.95
C THR A 201 13.01 4.07 -6.91
N TYR A 202 13.38 5.20 -7.50
CA TYR A 202 14.72 5.80 -7.32
C TYR A 202 14.78 6.79 -6.14
N LEU A 203 13.65 7.07 -5.49
CA LEU A 203 13.61 7.96 -4.34
C LEU A 203 14.25 7.26 -3.12
N VAL A 204 14.95 8.03 -2.29
CA VAL A 204 15.70 7.52 -1.14
C VAL A 204 15.25 8.18 0.18
N GLY A 205 15.61 7.58 1.31
CA GLY A 205 15.35 8.15 2.63
C GLY A 205 13.97 7.82 3.21
N CYS A 206 13.27 6.83 2.68
CA CYS A 206 11.91 6.45 3.09
C CYS A 206 11.86 5.18 3.97
N GLY A 207 12.99 4.74 4.50
CA GLY A 207 13.08 3.51 5.30
C GLY A 207 12.91 2.24 4.47
N GLN A 208 12.40 1.20 5.10
CA GLN A 208 12.08 -0.05 4.42
C GLN A 208 10.99 0.17 3.38
N LYS A 209 11.08 -0.56 2.27
CA LYS A 209 10.17 -0.45 1.14
C LYS A 209 9.42 -1.74 0.93
N TYR A 210 8.15 -1.62 0.54
CA TYR A 210 7.27 -2.75 0.23
C TYR A 210 6.54 -2.47 -1.07
N PHE A 211 6.27 -3.50 -1.87
CA PHE A 211 5.40 -3.37 -3.03
C PHE A 211 3.99 -2.97 -2.56
N LEU A 212 3.60 -1.75 -2.90
CA LEU A 212 2.40 -1.12 -2.35
C LEU A 212 1.14 -1.46 -3.16
N ASN A 213 0.03 -1.61 -2.46
CA ASN A 213 -1.30 -1.69 -3.09
C ASN A 213 -1.85 -0.27 -3.34
N VAL A 214 -1.07 0.56 -4.01
CA VAL A 214 -1.40 1.94 -4.36
C VAL A 214 -1.14 2.14 -5.84
N ALA A 215 -2.06 2.78 -6.55
CA ALA A 215 -1.86 3.14 -7.95
C ALA A 215 -0.95 4.38 -8.04
N ALA A 216 0.36 4.15 -8.17
CA ALA A 216 1.35 5.20 -8.26
C ALA A 216 1.71 5.54 -9.72
N PRO A 217 1.98 6.82 -10.07
CA PRO A 217 2.56 7.16 -11.37
C PRO A 217 3.96 6.54 -11.49
N CYS A 218 4.36 6.20 -12.71
CA CYS A 218 5.74 5.80 -12.95
C CYS A 218 6.66 7.02 -13.04
N GLY A 219 7.95 6.80 -12.85
CA GLY A 219 8.95 7.87 -12.96
C GLY A 219 10.26 7.54 -12.29
N GLU A 220 11.29 8.29 -12.67
CA GLU A 220 12.64 8.21 -12.11
C GLU A 220 12.93 9.44 -11.25
N PHE A 221 13.95 10.25 -11.64
CA PHE A 221 14.39 11.42 -10.88
C PHE A 221 13.64 12.72 -11.21
N ASP A 222 13.26 12.87 -12.49
CA ASP A 222 12.76 14.16 -13.02
C ASP A 222 11.27 14.37 -12.78
N GLY A 223 10.59 13.39 -12.18
CA GLY A 223 9.18 13.44 -11.86
C GLY A 223 8.35 12.32 -12.48
N PRO A 224 7.03 12.36 -12.27
CA PRO A 224 6.14 11.30 -12.74
C PRO A 224 5.98 11.30 -14.25
N ARG A 225 5.84 10.11 -14.81
CA ARG A 225 5.51 9.81 -16.22
C ARG A 225 4.49 8.70 -16.31
N ASN A 226 3.93 8.47 -17.49
CA ASN A 226 3.14 7.27 -17.75
C ASN A 226 4.00 6.02 -17.62
N CYS A 227 3.41 4.97 -17.08
CA CYS A 227 4.03 3.66 -17.00
C CYS A 227 4.11 3.03 -18.39
N ARG A 228 5.13 2.20 -18.61
CA ARG A 228 5.40 1.59 -19.91
C ARG A 228 4.25 0.73 -20.42
N CYS A 229 3.62 -0.06 -19.55
CA CYS A 229 2.64 -1.06 -19.98
C CYS A 229 1.25 -0.90 -19.32
N THR A 230 1.12 -0.10 -18.28
CA THR A 230 -0.13 0.02 -17.49
C THR A 230 -0.82 1.38 -17.66
N GLY A 231 -0.26 2.29 -18.43
CA GLY A 231 -0.85 3.61 -18.67
C GLY A 231 -0.41 4.67 -17.65
N PRO A 232 -1.30 5.45 -17.04
CA PRO A 232 -0.90 6.57 -16.17
C PRO A 232 -0.27 6.13 -14.86
N THR A 233 -0.66 4.96 -14.35
CA THR A 233 -0.21 4.43 -13.05
C THR A 233 0.12 2.94 -13.14
N GLN A 234 0.87 2.46 -12.17
CA GLN A 234 1.11 1.05 -11.88
C GLN A 234 0.76 0.81 -10.41
N ASN A 235 0.31 -0.41 -10.11
CA ASN A 235 0.15 -0.89 -8.75
C ASN A 235 1.00 -2.15 -8.63
N SER A 236 2.11 -2.03 -7.94
CA SER A 236 3.10 -3.11 -7.78
C SER A 236 2.51 -4.35 -7.13
N HIS A 237 1.70 -4.18 -6.08
CA HIS A 237 1.07 -5.30 -5.39
C HIS A 237 0.10 -6.07 -6.29
N VAL A 238 -0.81 -5.37 -6.97
CA VAL A 238 -1.79 -6.01 -7.88
C VAL A 238 -1.06 -6.77 -8.99
N LYS A 239 -0.02 -6.16 -9.57
CA LYS A 239 0.73 -6.80 -10.64
C LYS A 239 1.49 -8.03 -10.15
N LEU A 240 2.20 -7.95 -9.03
CA LEU A 240 2.91 -9.11 -8.48
C LEU A 240 1.95 -10.23 -8.03
N SER A 241 0.81 -9.89 -7.44
CA SER A 241 -0.21 -10.87 -7.09
C SER A 241 -0.77 -11.59 -8.31
N ALA A 242 -0.99 -10.88 -9.42
CA ALA A 242 -1.41 -11.49 -10.69
C ALA A 242 -0.32 -12.37 -11.31
N VAL A 243 0.94 -12.01 -11.09
CA VAL A 243 2.13 -12.67 -11.66
C VAL A 243 2.55 -13.89 -10.84
N LEU A 244 2.64 -13.76 -9.53
CA LEU A 244 3.21 -14.75 -8.61
C LEU A 244 2.13 -15.50 -7.81
N GLY A 245 0.88 -15.03 -7.81
CA GLY A 245 -0.15 -15.50 -6.91
C GLY A 245 -0.03 -14.90 -5.50
N VAL A 246 -0.91 -15.33 -4.62
CA VAL A 246 -0.98 -14.86 -3.23
C VAL A 246 -0.09 -15.72 -2.34
N GLY A 247 0.75 -15.08 -1.54
CA GLY A 247 1.58 -15.70 -0.50
C GLY A 247 0.97 -15.59 0.90
N THR A 248 1.83 -15.40 1.89
CA THR A 248 1.40 -15.21 3.28
C THR A 248 1.31 -13.71 3.58
N LEU A 249 0.12 -13.24 3.93
CA LEU A 249 -0.03 -11.84 4.30
C LEU A 249 0.74 -11.52 5.60
N PRO A 250 1.36 -10.32 5.70
CA PRO A 250 2.00 -9.86 6.94
C PRO A 250 0.97 -9.60 8.05
N ALA A 251 1.44 -9.26 9.25
CA ALA A 251 0.57 -8.76 10.30
C ALA A 251 0.00 -7.38 9.91
N GLY A 252 -1.19 -7.06 10.39
CA GLY A 252 -1.73 -5.71 10.28
C GLY A 252 -1.09 -4.73 11.26
N PRO A 253 -1.47 -3.44 11.20
CA PRO A 253 -1.00 -2.41 12.12
C PRO A 253 -1.16 -2.80 13.59
N THR A 254 -0.26 -2.34 14.44
CA THR A 254 -0.45 -2.41 15.90
C THR A 254 -1.12 -1.13 16.36
N VAL A 255 -2.22 -1.27 17.12
CA VAL A 255 -3.01 -0.16 17.65
C VAL A 255 -3.02 -0.21 19.16
N THR A 256 -2.91 0.95 19.82
CA THR A 256 -3.14 1.11 21.26
C THR A 256 -3.96 2.36 21.54
N ILE A 257 -4.81 2.33 22.56
CA ILE A 257 -5.60 3.48 23.02
C ILE A 257 -5.02 3.96 24.37
N PRO A 258 -4.07 4.90 24.37
CA PRO A 258 -3.51 5.42 25.63
C PRO A 258 -4.51 6.29 26.40
N TYR A 259 -5.55 6.81 25.73
CA TYR A 259 -6.59 7.61 26.34
C TYR A 259 -7.90 7.55 25.52
N PRO A 260 -9.08 7.41 26.19
CA PRO A 260 -9.25 7.24 27.64
C PRO A 260 -8.75 5.86 28.13
N ALA A 261 -8.43 5.76 29.41
CA ALA A 261 -8.07 4.47 30.02
C ALA A 261 -9.30 3.56 30.10
N ASP A 262 -9.09 2.26 29.99
CA ASP A 262 -10.16 1.27 30.19
C ASP A 262 -10.81 1.41 31.56
N GLY A 263 -12.16 1.35 31.62
CA GLY A 263 -12.97 1.55 32.81
C GLY A 263 -13.12 3.01 33.26
N ALA A 264 -12.59 3.98 32.49
CA ALA A 264 -12.67 5.40 32.88
C ALA A 264 -14.10 5.94 32.85
N MET A 265 -14.36 6.92 33.76
CA MET A 265 -15.51 7.82 33.65
C MET A 265 -15.13 8.98 32.73
N VAL A 266 -15.98 9.30 31.76
CA VAL A 266 -15.71 10.37 30.77
C VAL A 266 -16.84 11.41 30.77
N ASP A 267 -16.50 12.64 30.41
CA ASP A 267 -17.43 13.74 30.23
C ASP A 267 -17.94 13.84 28.79
N ASN A 268 -18.84 14.78 28.50
CA ASN A 268 -19.26 15.12 27.15
C ASN A 268 -18.05 15.57 26.32
N SER A 269 -18.02 15.15 25.07
CA SER A 269 -16.95 15.54 24.12
C SER A 269 -15.55 15.12 24.61
N PHE A 270 -15.43 13.93 25.21
CA PHE A 270 -14.14 13.40 25.61
C PHE A 270 -13.26 13.13 24.38
N SER A 271 -11.97 13.28 24.54
CA SER A 271 -11.00 12.97 23.50
C SER A 271 -10.65 11.48 23.52
N ILE A 272 -10.33 10.96 22.35
CA ILE A 272 -9.82 9.60 22.14
C ILE A 272 -8.48 9.77 21.41
N PHE A 273 -7.45 9.07 21.89
CA PHE A 273 -6.15 9.00 21.20
C PHE A 273 -5.87 7.54 20.85
N GLY A 274 -5.46 7.33 19.61
CA GLY A 274 -4.96 6.06 19.11
C GLY A 274 -3.50 6.21 18.68
N GLU A 275 -2.63 5.36 19.19
CA GLU A 275 -1.26 5.20 18.72
C GLU A 275 -1.22 4.03 17.76
N VAL A 276 -0.64 4.22 16.58
CA VAL A 276 -0.60 3.24 15.49
C VAL A 276 0.85 3.04 15.06
N ALA A 277 1.31 1.80 15.02
CA ALA A 277 2.59 1.44 14.43
C ALA A 277 2.36 0.55 13.21
N GLU A 278 2.91 0.95 12.06
CA GLU A 278 2.83 0.26 10.79
C GLU A 278 4.13 0.49 10.00
N ASP A 279 4.75 -0.59 9.53
CA ASP A 279 5.98 -0.53 8.74
C ASP A 279 5.69 -0.27 7.26
N ARG A 280 4.55 -0.72 6.76
CA ARG A 280 4.06 -0.45 5.41
C ARG A 280 3.44 0.95 5.32
N VAL A 281 2.50 1.15 4.44
CA VAL A 281 1.73 2.39 4.34
C VAL A 281 0.42 2.21 5.09
N LEU A 282 0.18 3.07 6.05
CA LEU A 282 -1.12 3.18 6.70
C LEU A 282 -2.11 3.82 5.72
N ASP A 283 -3.19 3.11 5.43
CA ASP A 283 -4.25 3.61 4.55
C ASP A 283 -5.21 4.54 5.32
N ARG A 284 -5.76 4.06 6.44
CA ARG A 284 -6.71 4.83 7.24
C ARG A 284 -6.75 4.42 8.70
N VAL A 285 -7.26 5.33 9.54
CA VAL A 285 -7.59 5.09 10.95
C VAL A 285 -9.05 5.44 11.19
N GLU A 286 -9.78 4.54 11.84
CA GLU A 286 -11.19 4.68 12.13
C GLU A 286 -11.44 4.69 13.64
N PHE A 287 -12.31 5.60 14.10
CA PHE A 287 -12.79 5.69 15.48
C PHE A 287 -14.23 5.19 15.55
N TRP A 288 -14.44 4.14 16.32
CA TRP A 288 -15.74 3.49 16.48
C TRP A 288 -16.23 3.65 17.92
N LEU A 289 -17.53 3.89 18.08
CA LEU A 289 -18.19 3.94 19.39
C LEU A 289 -19.42 3.03 19.35
N ASN A 290 -19.46 2.03 20.24
CA ASN A 290 -20.54 1.03 20.30
C ASN A 290 -20.84 0.40 18.93
N GLY A 291 -19.80 -0.03 18.20
CA GLY A 291 -19.93 -0.71 16.92
C GLY A 291 -20.31 0.18 15.74
N TRP A 292 -20.21 1.52 15.88
CA TRP A 292 -20.50 2.49 14.82
C TRP A 292 -19.27 3.32 14.49
N PRO A 293 -18.90 3.47 13.19
CA PRO A 293 -17.79 4.33 12.77
C PRO A 293 -18.21 5.81 12.83
N TRP A 294 -17.57 6.56 13.71
CA TRP A 294 -17.87 7.99 13.87
C TRP A 294 -16.91 8.90 13.14
N LYS A 295 -15.71 8.40 12.87
CA LYS A 295 -14.67 9.17 12.18
C LYS A 295 -13.73 8.22 11.46
N THR A 296 -13.43 8.54 10.21
CA THR A 296 -12.33 7.98 9.43
C THR A 296 -11.34 9.09 9.12
N GLU A 297 -10.07 8.85 9.28
CA GLU A 297 -8.97 9.72 8.87
C GLU A 297 -8.06 8.95 7.93
N ASP A 298 -7.58 9.62 6.88
CA ASP A 298 -6.57 9.05 5.99
C ASP A 298 -5.28 8.79 6.76
N GLY A 299 -4.59 7.73 6.40
CA GLY A 299 -3.29 7.39 6.96
C GLY A 299 -2.24 8.43 6.57
N ASP A 300 -1.33 8.70 7.46
CA ASP A 300 -0.20 9.60 7.23
C ASP A 300 1.09 8.89 7.61
N ARG A 301 2.04 8.83 6.68
CA ARG A 301 3.33 8.11 6.82
C ARG A 301 4.22 8.65 7.95
N ASP A 302 4.00 9.89 8.33
CA ASP A 302 4.82 10.62 9.32
C ASP A 302 4.09 10.79 10.66
N ARG A 303 2.92 10.14 10.82
CA ARG A 303 2.05 10.30 11.98
C ARG A 303 1.75 8.94 12.61
N ASP A 304 2.13 8.81 13.88
CA ASP A 304 1.89 7.64 14.72
C ASP A 304 0.71 7.82 15.71
N THR A 305 0.20 9.03 15.88
CA THR A 305 -0.86 9.35 16.83
C THR A 305 -2.04 10.02 16.15
N TYR A 306 -3.22 9.44 16.31
CA TYR A 306 -4.50 9.90 15.77
C TYR A 306 -5.42 10.27 16.91
N SER A 307 -6.32 11.25 16.70
CA SER A 307 -7.22 11.69 17.76
C SER A 307 -8.60 12.04 17.24
N TYR A 308 -9.60 11.73 18.04
CA TYR A 308 -10.99 12.07 17.77
C TYR A 308 -11.64 12.63 19.06
N THR A 309 -12.51 13.61 18.90
CA THR A 309 -13.35 14.11 20.00
C THR A 309 -14.76 13.56 19.83
N ALA A 310 -15.22 12.78 20.79
CA ALA A 310 -16.57 12.21 20.76
C ALA A 310 -17.64 13.32 20.65
N PRO A 311 -18.72 13.10 19.89
CA PRO A 311 -19.73 14.13 19.67
C PRO A 311 -20.47 14.45 20.97
N ALA A 312 -20.84 15.74 21.14
CA ALA A 312 -21.48 16.22 22.36
C ALA A 312 -22.87 15.60 22.62
N ASN A 313 -23.54 15.11 21.57
CA ASN A 313 -24.83 14.43 21.62
C ASN A 313 -24.74 12.91 21.75
N LEU A 314 -23.52 12.36 21.98
CA LEU A 314 -23.39 10.93 22.26
C LEU A 314 -24.21 10.58 23.50
N PRO A 315 -25.08 9.55 23.46
CA PRO A 315 -25.90 9.18 24.60
C PRO A 315 -25.07 8.83 25.84
N ASP A 316 -25.67 9.01 27.02
CA ASP A 316 -25.11 8.50 28.26
C ASP A 316 -25.20 6.97 28.26
N GLY A 317 -24.21 6.33 28.90
CA GLY A 317 -24.13 4.88 29.05
C GLY A 317 -22.72 4.35 29.04
N VAL A 318 -22.63 3.03 28.91
CA VAL A 318 -21.40 2.32 28.67
C VAL A 318 -21.04 2.48 27.20
N ILE A 319 -19.80 2.80 26.91
CA ILE A 319 -19.31 3.06 25.55
C ILE A 319 -18.07 2.21 25.31
N ASP A 320 -18.14 1.32 24.34
CA ASP A 320 -16.96 0.65 23.82
C ASP A 320 -16.34 1.56 22.76
N VAL A 321 -15.12 1.99 23.02
CA VAL A 321 -14.30 2.82 22.17
C VAL A 321 -13.32 1.93 21.43
N GLU A 322 -13.41 1.87 20.12
CA GLU A 322 -12.48 1.11 19.28
C GLU A 322 -11.71 2.08 18.39
N VAL A 323 -10.42 1.84 18.24
CA VAL A 323 -9.59 2.45 17.21
C VAL A 323 -9.11 1.34 16.29
N ARG A 324 -9.45 1.44 15.03
CA ARG A 324 -9.05 0.50 13.98
C ARG A 324 -8.10 1.20 13.04
N ALA A 325 -7.04 0.53 12.64
CA ALA A 325 -6.10 1.01 11.63
C ALA A 325 -5.96 -0.02 10.52
N TYR A 326 -5.86 0.44 9.30
CA TYR A 326 -5.75 -0.41 8.11
C TYR A 326 -4.53 0.00 7.31
N ASN A 327 -3.74 -0.97 6.85
CA ASN A 327 -2.65 -0.70 5.92
C ASN A 327 -3.12 -0.82 4.46
N ASP A 328 -2.20 -0.61 3.52
CA ASP A 328 -2.44 -0.69 2.06
C ASP A 328 -2.94 -2.08 1.57
N LEU A 329 -2.78 -3.13 2.37
CA LEU A 329 -3.30 -4.47 2.09
C LEU A 329 -4.64 -4.76 2.77
N GLU A 330 -5.32 -3.75 3.30
CA GLU A 330 -6.57 -3.89 4.07
C GLU A 330 -6.42 -4.76 5.33
N LEU A 331 -5.20 -4.96 5.81
CA LEU A 331 -4.97 -5.68 7.07
C LEU A 331 -5.24 -4.75 8.24
N MET A 332 -6.07 -5.23 9.17
CA MET A 332 -6.59 -4.43 10.27
C MET A 332 -5.86 -4.74 11.59
N GLY A 333 -5.44 -3.68 12.28
CA GLY A 333 -5.16 -3.69 13.70
C GLY A 333 -6.27 -2.99 14.48
N VAL A 334 -6.53 -3.40 15.72
CA VAL A 334 -7.59 -2.84 16.55
C VAL A 334 -7.20 -2.88 18.03
N ASP A 335 -7.57 -1.83 18.74
CA ASP A 335 -7.62 -1.81 20.21
C ASP A 335 -8.99 -1.33 20.69
N VAL A 336 -9.43 -1.80 21.86
CA VAL A 336 -10.76 -1.53 22.42
C VAL A 336 -10.63 -1.23 23.91
N VAL A 337 -11.24 -0.13 24.34
CA VAL A 337 -11.42 0.20 25.75
C VAL A 337 -12.89 0.49 26.02
N THR A 338 -13.36 0.15 27.23
CA THR A 338 -14.73 0.45 27.66
C THR A 338 -14.72 1.60 28.65
N VAL A 339 -15.54 2.63 28.41
CA VAL A 339 -15.68 3.78 29.29
C VAL A 339 -17.14 3.97 29.70
N THR A 340 -17.39 4.79 30.70
CA THR A 340 -18.76 5.14 31.13
C THR A 340 -18.95 6.64 31.07
N LYS A 341 -20.03 7.07 30.41
CA LYS A 341 -20.45 8.46 30.30
C LYS A 341 -21.85 8.59 30.96
N GLY A 342 -21.94 9.35 32.03
CA GLY A 342 -23.22 9.52 32.75
C GLY A 342 -23.83 8.22 33.26
N GLU A 343 -25.15 8.09 33.18
CA GLU A 343 -25.89 6.92 33.63
C GLU A 343 -26.09 5.91 32.51
N ALA A 344 -25.98 4.62 32.83
CA ALA A 344 -26.24 3.54 31.85
C ALA A 344 -27.68 3.64 31.31
N CYS A 345 -27.84 3.44 30.00
CA CYS A 345 -29.19 3.41 29.41
C CYS A 345 -30.02 2.27 30.02
N THR A 346 -31.31 2.48 30.17
CA THR A 346 -32.29 1.48 30.62
C THR A 346 -33.37 1.18 29.57
N SER A 347 -33.45 2.00 28.53
CA SER A 347 -34.39 1.84 27.42
C SER A 347 -33.88 2.63 26.19
N ALA A 348 -34.40 2.33 25.02
CA ALA A 348 -34.10 3.04 23.77
C ALA A 348 -34.49 4.54 23.80
N ALA A 349 -35.35 4.96 24.74
CA ALA A 349 -35.78 6.36 24.85
C ALA A 349 -34.65 7.33 25.24
N THR A 350 -33.54 6.84 25.79
CA THR A 350 -32.35 7.63 26.15
C THR A 350 -31.25 7.55 25.10
N CYS A 351 -31.47 6.82 24.02
CA CYS A 351 -30.53 6.61 22.92
C CYS A 351 -30.85 7.51 21.73
N LEU A 352 -29.94 7.56 20.75
CA LEU A 352 -30.20 8.23 19.46
C LEU A 352 -31.27 7.45 18.67
N ASP A 353 -31.84 8.14 17.68
CA ASP A 353 -32.88 7.54 16.83
C ASP A 353 -32.36 6.27 16.13
N GLY A 354 -33.15 5.20 16.20
CA GLY A 354 -32.80 3.89 15.68
C GLY A 354 -31.85 3.06 16.54
N GLN A 355 -31.26 3.60 17.62
CA GLN A 355 -30.46 2.83 18.57
C GLN A 355 -31.36 2.06 19.56
N GLN A 356 -30.85 0.96 20.04
CA GLN A 356 -31.41 0.15 21.10
C GLN A 356 -30.51 0.21 22.35
N CYS A 357 -31.11 0.05 23.51
CA CYS A 357 -30.37 -0.08 24.75
C CYS A 357 -30.17 -1.56 25.08
N SER A 358 -28.92 -2.01 25.11
CA SER A 358 -28.53 -3.35 25.55
C SER A 358 -27.34 -3.25 26.48
N ASP A 359 -27.44 -3.89 27.66
CA ASP A 359 -26.38 -3.92 28.66
C ASP A 359 -25.83 -2.53 29.05
N GLY A 360 -26.72 -1.53 29.09
CA GLY A 360 -26.35 -0.16 29.41
C GLY A 360 -25.75 0.64 28.27
N ARG A 361 -25.66 0.08 27.06
CA ARG A 361 -25.09 0.68 25.84
C ARG A 361 -26.20 1.08 24.86
N CYS A 362 -26.10 2.26 24.33
CA CYS A 362 -26.87 2.68 23.17
C CYS A 362 -26.14 2.29 21.89
N ALA A 363 -26.68 1.36 21.12
CA ALA A 363 -26.06 0.89 19.87
C ALA A 363 -27.12 0.70 18.78
N TRP A 364 -26.74 0.90 17.52
CA TRP A 364 -27.60 0.47 16.41
C TRP A 364 -27.57 -1.06 16.32
N PRO A 365 -28.69 -1.69 15.91
CA PRO A 365 -28.71 -3.12 15.64
C PRO A 365 -27.60 -3.51 14.66
N GLU A 366 -27.16 -4.77 14.72
CA GLU A 366 -26.24 -5.28 13.72
C GLU A 366 -26.90 -5.19 12.34
N PRO A 367 -26.21 -4.64 11.34
CA PRO A 367 -26.74 -4.51 10.00
C PRO A 367 -26.83 -5.88 9.32
N THR A 368 -27.83 -6.05 8.50
CA THR A 368 -28.08 -7.29 7.76
C THR A 368 -28.08 -7.09 6.24
N GLY A 369 -28.09 -5.84 5.77
CA GLY A 369 -28.11 -5.53 4.33
C GLY A 369 -26.76 -5.82 3.67
N GLU A 370 -26.78 -6.70 2.67
CA GLU A 370 -25.64 -6.96 1.80
C GLU A 370 -25.53 -5.88 0.72
N ILE A 371 -24.39 -5.84 -0.01
CA ILE A 371 -24.22 -4.90 -1.13
C ILE A 371 -25.34 -5.14 -2.15
N GLY A 372 -26.05 -4.04 -2.52
CA GLY A 372 -27.19 -4.07 -3.42
C GLY A 372 -28.56 -4.17 -2.73
N ASP A 373 -28.63 -4.48 -1.44
CA ASP A 373 -29.88 -4.45 -0.69
C ASP A 373 -30.38 -3.01 -0.50
N ALA A 374 -31.71 -2.83 -0.48
CA ALA A 374 -32.30 -1.53 -0.21
C ALA A 374 -32.00 -1.07 1.23
N CYS A 375 -31.67 0.19 1.40
CA CYS A 375 -31.35 0.80 2.69
C CYS A 375 -32.03 2.16 2.86
N GLU A 376 -32.24 2.57 4.09
CA GLU A 376 -32.66 3.93 4.45
C GLU A 376 -31.52 4.71 5.13
N ARG A 377 -30.61 4.00 5.76
CA ARG A 377 -29.49 4.54 6.55
C ARG A 377 -28.26 3.67 6.41
N ASP A 378 -27.11 4.24 6.67
CA ASP A 378 -25.83 3.50 6.72
C ASP A 378 -25.85 2.34 7.73
N ALA A 379 -26.65 2.49 8.81
CA ALA A 379 -26.82 1.46 9.83
C ALA A 379 -27.51 0.17 9.32
N ASP A 380 -28.21 0.23 8.22
CA ASP A 380 -28.91 -0.91 7.64
C ASP A 380 -27.96 -1.84 6.87
N CYS A 381 -26.80 -1.34 6.45
CA CYS A 381 -25.84 -2.02 5.59
C CYS A 381 -24.69 -2.64 6.38
N MET A 382 -24.26 -3.86 6.01
CA MET A 382 -23.08 -4.52 6.60
C MET A 382 -21.79 -3.71 6.34
N SER A 383 -21.73 -3.04 5.19
CA SER A 383 -20.64 -2.10 4.83
C SER A 383 -20.70 -0.76 5.57
N ARG A 384 -21.80 -0.49 6.32
CA ARG A 384 -22.08 0.81 6.93
C ARG A 384 -22.14 1.96 5.92
N LYS A 385 -22.56 1.67 4.68
CA LYS A 385 -22.67 2.66 3.60
C LYS A 385 -23.98 2.45 2.83
N CYS A 386 -24.85 3.43 2.90
CA CYS A 386 -26.09 3.49 2.12
C CYS A 386 -25.92 4.57 1.04
N GLY A 387 -25.64 4.15 -0.19
CA GLY A 387 -25.48 5.04 -1.32
C GLY A 387 -26.79 5.35 -2.03
N SER A 388 -26.88 6.47 -2.73
CA SER A 388 -28.05 6.86 -3.52
C SER A 388 -27.66 7.42 -4.88
N ASP A 389 -28.34 6.98 -5.93
CA ASP A 389 -28.27 7.57 -7.27
C ASP A 389 -29.36 8.64 -7.53
N GLY A 390 -30.12 8.98 -6.49
CA GLY A 390 -31.28 9.89 -6.55
C GLY A 390 -32.61 9.19 -6.84
N ASN A 391 -32.62 7.92 -7.22
CA ASN A 391 -33.84 7.12 -7.48
C ASN A 391 -34.00 5.98 -6.48
N VAL A 392 -32.91 5.31 -6.17
CA VAL A 392 -32.84 4.19 -5.23
C VAL A 392 -31.74 4.42 -4.20
N GLN A 393 -31.91 3.83 -3.02
CA GLN A 393 -30.89 3.78 -1.99
C GLN A 393 -30.53 2.33 -1.77
N LEU A 394 -29.24 2.01 -1.92
CA LEU A 394 -28.71 0.66 -1.80
C LEU A 394 -27.47 0.62 -0.93
N CYS A 395 -27.33 -0.46 -0.18
CA CYS A 395 -26.10 -0.79 0.48
C CYS A 395 -24.97 -0.90 -0.56
N THR A 396 -23.87 -0.22 -0.32
CA THR A 396 -22.71 -0.17 -1.21
C THR A 396 -21.41 -0.31 -0.41
N ASP A 397 -20.29 -0.42 -1.09
CA ASP A 397 -18.98 -0.31 -0.46
C ASP A 397 -18.01 0.44 -1.38
N TYR A 398 -16.88 0.86 -0.86
CA TYR A 398 -15.86 1.50 -1.67
C TYR A 398 -15.21 0.51 -2.64
N CYS A 399 -14.78 1.01 -3.77
CA CYS A 399 -14.07 0.27 -4.78
C CYS A 399 -12.97 1.10 -5.43
N LEU A 400 -12.00 0.44 -6.03
CA LEU A 400 -10.92 1.08 -6.75
C LEU A 400 -11.33 1.31 -8.20
N LEU A 401 -11.34 2.58 -8.62
CA LEU A 401 -11.67 2.98 -9.98
C LEU A 401 -10.69 2.37 -10.97
N GLY A 402 -11.22 1.74 -12.01
CA GLY A 402 -10.42 1.13 -13.08
C GLY A 402 -9.86 -0.25 -12.75
N ILE A 403 -10.13 -0.80 -11.57
CA ILE A 403 -9.76 -2.18 -11.20
C ILE A 403 -10.96 -3.09 -11.44
N GLU A 404 -10.82 -4.00 -12.42
CA GLU A 404 -11.85 -5.00 -12.72
C GLU A 404 -11.98 -5.99 -11.55
N GLY A 405 -13.23 -6.26 -11.15
CA GLY A 405 -13.52 -7.18 -10.05
C GLY A 405 -13.43 -6.57 -8.64
N SER A 406 -13.15 -5.29 -8.48
CA SER A 406 -13.09 -4.63 -7.16
C SER A 406 -14.43 -4.61 -6.41
N CYS A 407 -15.55 -4.86 -7.10
CA CYS A 407 -16.90 -4.91 -6.54
C CYS A 407 -17.53 -6.32 -6.49
N GLY A 408 -16.85 -7.34 -6.99
CA GLY A 408 -17.46 -8.65 -7.18
C GLY A 408 -18.42 -8.76 -8.37
N ASP A 409 -18.94 -9.96 -8.59
CA ASP A 409 -19.78 -10.27 -9.75
C ASP A 409 -21.12 -9.51 -9.70
N GLY A 410 -21.50 -8.92 -10.82
CA GLY A 410 -22.78 -8.20 -10.98
C GLY A 410 -22.74 -6.73 -10.55
N TYR A 411 -21.61 -6.22 -10.10
CA TYR A 411 -21.43 -4.83 -9.70
C TYR A 411 -20.35 -4.13 -10.53
N SER A 412 -20.52 -2.82 -10.71
CA SER A 412 -19.57 -1.92 -11.35
C SER A 412 -19.09 -0.87 -10.38
N CYS A 413 -17.80 -0.54 -10.43
CA CYS A 413 -17.24 0.55 -9.64
C CYS A 413 -17.58 1.89 -10.30
N LEU A 414 -18.46 2.66 -9.68
CA LEU A 414 -18.85 4.01 -10.13
C LEU A 414 -18.10 5.08 -9.36
N ALA A 415 -17.61 6.10 -10.06
CA ALA A 415 -16.90 7.21 -9.43
C ALA A 415 -17.83 7.97 -8.46
N ALA A 416 -17.44 8.02 -7.19
CA ALA A 416 -18.10 8.81 -6.14
C ALA A 416 -17.29 10.04 -5.72
N GLY A 417 -16.03 10.14 -6.18
CA GLY A 417 -15.10 11.24 -5.95
C GLY A 417 -14.01 11.24 -7.01
N ALA A 418 -12.93 11.99 -6.78
CA ALA A 418 -11.81 12.08 -7.72
C ALA A 418 -11.06 10.74 -7.83
N ASP A 419 -10.87 10.05 -6.70
CA ASP A 419 -10.08 8.81 -6.62
C ASP A 419 -10.86 7.65 -5.99
N THR A 420 -12.11 7.88 -5.56
CA THR A 420 -12.93 6.90 -4.85
C THR A 420 -14.12 6.47 -5.71
N GLY A 421 -14.34 5.17 -5.81
CA GLY A 421 -15.55 4.58 -6.40
C GLY A 421 -16.43 3.93 -5.36
N VAL A 422 -17.68 3.65 -5.74
CA VAL A 422 -18.63 2.84 -4.98
C VAL A 422 -19.17 1.72 -5.84
N CYS A 423 -19.39 0.56 -5.23
CA CYS A 423 -19.94 -0.61 -5.89
C CYS A 423 -21.44 -0.41 -6.15
N TRP A 424 -21.85 -0.44 -7.42
CA TRP A 424 -23.24 -0.25 -7.81
C TRP A 424 -23.70 -1.37 -8.76
N PRO A 425 -24.94 -1.88 -8.65
CA PRO A 425 -25.41 -2.94 -9.54
C PRO A 425 -25.27 -2.57 -11.01
N SER A 426 -24.62 -3.41 -11.81
CA SER A 426 -24.33 -3.14 -13.22
C SER A 426 -25.60 -2.98 -14.06
N GLU A 427 -26.69 -3.65 -13.68
CA GLU A 427 -27.97 -3.56 -14.36
C GLU A 427 -28.63 -2.17 -14.22
N LEU A 428 -28.35 -1.44 -13.15
CA LEU A 428 -28.87 -0.09 -12.90
C LEU A 428 -28.04 0.99 -13.59
N THR A 429 -26.84 0.65 -14.10
CA THR A 429 -25.97 1.59 -14.82
C THR A 429 -26.30 1.66 -16.32
N VAL A 430 -27.11 0.74 -16.85
CA VAL A 430 -27.49 0.66 -18.27
C VAL A 430 -28.77 1.44 -18.52
N GLY A 431 -28.74 2.73 -18.29
CA GLY A 431 -29.73 3.68 -18.82
C GLY A 431 -29.13 4.36 -20.07
N GLU A 432 -28.92 3.61 -21.16
CA GLU A 432 -28.74 4.27 -22.45
C GLU A 432 -30.04 4.97 -22.85
N PRO A 433 -29.99 6.26 -23.21
CA PRO A 433 -31.10 6.86 -23.91
C PRO A 433 -31.19 6.26 -25.31
N THR A 434 -32.11 5.32 -25.54
CA THR A 434 -32.51 4.93 -26.87
C THR A 434 -33.19 6.14 -27.53
N GLY A 435 -32.43 6.88 -28.33
CA GLY A 435 -32.93 8.01 -29.09
C GLY A 435 -32.05 8.24 -30.30
N CYS A 436 -32.55 7.78 -31.48
CA CYS A 436 -31.97 8.07 -32.79
C CYS A 436 -31.85 9.57 -33.06
N CYS A 437 -30.67 9.94 -33.70
CA CYS A 437 -30.47 11.05 -34.63
C CYS A 437 -30.63 12.49 -34.12
N SER A 438 -29.50 13.18 -33.88
CA SER A 438 -29.00 14.22 -34.77
C SER A 438 -27.92 15.07 -34.10
N ALA A 439 -26.97 15.46 -34.92
CA ALA A 439 -25.82 16.30 -34.56
C ALA A 439 -26.27 17.66 -33.99
N GLY A 440 -25.64 18.08 -32.91
CA GLY A 440 -25.77 19.41 -32.34
C GLY A 440 -24.71 19.60 -31.26
N GLU A 441 -23.71 20.40 -31.56
CA GLU A 441 -22.70 20.86 -30.61
C GLU A 441 -23.34 21.59 -29.42
N GLY A 442 -22.83 21.35 -28.21
CA GLY A 442 -22.94 22.33 -27.13
C GLY A 442 -23.19 21.76 -25.73
N ALA A 443 -22.27 22.12 -24.89
CA ALA A 443 -22.35 22.26 -23.44
C ALA A 443 -22.15 21.02 -22.56
N GLY A 444 -21.03 21.04 -21.85
CA GLY A 444 -20.61 20.14 -20.79
C GLY A 444 -21.66 19.95 -19.69
N GLY A 445 -22.01 18.69 -19.50
CA GLY A 445 -22.67 18.21 -18.30
C GLY A 445 -21.63 17.46 -17.48
N GLY A 446 -21.17 18.05 -16.40
CA GLY A 446 -20.37 17.37 -15.40
C GLY A 446 -21.23 16.30 -14.70
N PRO A 447 -20.60 15.25 -14.14
CA PRO A 447 -21.30 14.21 -13.42
C PRO A 447 -22.06 14.79 -12.22
N ALA A 448 -23.25 14.26 -11.98
CA ALA A 448 -24.04 14.63 -10.82
C ALA A 448 -23.30 14.20 -9.54
N PRO A 449 -23.28 15.03 -8.48
CA PRO A 449 -22.63 14.67 -7.25
C PRO A 449 -23.45 13.58 -6.55
N TRP A 450 -22.78 12.49 -6.21
CA TRP A 450 -23.28 11.43 -5.36
C TRP A 450 -23.33 11.95 -3.92
N LEU A 451 -24.47 11.82 -3.27
CA LEU A 451 -24.63 12.19 -1.87
C LEU A 451 -24.45 10.92 -1.02
N LEU A 452 -23.35 10.85 -0.32
CA LEU A 452 -23.20 9.95 0.84
C LEU A 452 -23.84 10.67 2.03
N GLY A 453 -24.73 10.01 2.72
CA GLY A 453 -25.40 10.57 3.91
C GLY A 453 -24.37 10.89 5.00
N ALA A 454 -24.47 12.08 5.60
CA ALA A 454 -23.67 12.55 6.71
C ALA A 454 -24.23 12.04 8.05
#